data_03dbfb418dba8d0adb2d628d023e1a7b
#
_entry.id   03dbfb418dba8d0adb2d628d023e1a7b
#
_cell.length_a   1.000
_cell.length_b   1.000
_cell.length_c   1.000
_cell.angle_alpha   90.00
_cell.angle_beta   90.00
_cell.angle_gamma   90.00
#
_symmetry.space_group_name_H-M   'P 1'
#
loop_
_entity.id
_entity.type
_entity.pdbx_description
1 polymer ?
#
loop_
_entity_poly.entity_id
_entity_poly.type
_entity_poly.pdbx_seq_one_letter_code
_entity_poly.pdbx_strand_id
1 'polypeptide(L)'
;MEGLSEGDKAVLNTIFDPLQPLGLSDFPKEFETTDDLEENYLEPHVLDIVKKAIICAEEKNFDESFQLFDKALTQAPESPSILNDRAQALRLANRDEEALKDLHKAVDLSKGKGRAGIQALCQRGALYRWMKQDDEAKEDFIRAARAGSSFAKSQLVAMNPYAAMCNAMLREITSKASGP
;
A
#
# COMPACT_ATOMS: atom_id res chain seq x y z
N MET A 1 -20.46 26.95 -16.32
CA MET A 1 -19.22 26.42 -16.95
C MET A 1 -19.30 26.43 -18.47
N GLU A 2 -20.07 27.34 -19.00
CA GLU A 2 -20.17 27.59 -20.45
C GLU A 2 -18.99 28.51 -20.84
N GLY A 3 -18.09 28.03 -21.71
CA GLY A 3 -16.96 28.81 -22.23
C GLY A 3 -15.57 28.16 -22.09
N LEU A 4 -15.46 27.02 -21.40
CA LEU A 4 -14.17 26.30 -21.29
C LEU A 4 -14.03 25.34 -22.48
N SER A 5 -12.83 25.27 -23.06
CA SER A 5 -12.52 24.25 -24.08
C SER A 5 -12.57 22.84 -23.48
N GLU A 6 -12.72 21.82 -24.32
CA GLU A 6 -12.69 20.41 -23.85
C GLU A 6 -11.34 20.08 -23.17
N GLY A 7 -10.24 20.70 -23.61
CA GLY A 7 -8.94 20.58 -22.96
C GLY A 7 -8.94 21.17 -21.56
N ASP A 8 -9.54 22.37 -21.37
CA ASP A 8 -9.62 23.00 -20.06
C ASP A 8 -10.50 22.20 -19.09
N LYS A 9 -11.60 21.63 -19.60
CA LYS A 9 -12.47 20.74 -18.80
C LYS A 9 -11.74 19.47 -18.38
N ALA A 10 -10.94 18.89 -19.28
CA ALA A 10 -10.14 17.69 -18.97
C ALA A 10 -9.10 18.00 -17.87
N VAL A 11 -8.42 19.15 -17.95
CA VAL A 11 -7.47 19.59 -16.93
C VAL A 11 -8.17 19.84 -15.59
N LEU A 12 -9.32 20.54 -15.59
CA LEU A 12 -10.10 20.76 -14.37
C LEU A 12 -10.57 19.45 -13.75
N ASN A 13 -11.07 18.51 -14.55
CA ASN A 13 -11.47 17.21 -14.06
C ASN A 13 -10.30 16.46 -13.43
N THR A 14 -9.10 16.53 -14.02
CA THR A 14 -7.90 15.91 -13.43
C THR A 14 -7.50 16.56 -12.10
N ILE A 15 -7.79 17.84 -11.90
CA ILE A 15 -7.55 18.56 -10.63
C ILE A 15 -8.56 18.13 -9.56
N PHE A 16 -9.85 18.07 -9.91
CA PHE A 16 -10.91 17.70 -8.97
C PHE A 16 -11.04 16.20 -8.75
N ASP A 17 -10.71 15.39 -9.76
CA ASP A 17 -10.63 13.94 -9.68
C ASP A 17 -9.31 13.44 -10.27
N PRO A 18 -8.22 13.50 -9.52
CA PRO A 18 -6.88 13.12 -9.99
C PRO A 18 -6.75 11.63 -10.33
N LEU A 19 -7.74 10.82 -9.99
CA LEU A 19 -7.78 9.39 -10.30
C LEU A 19 -8.52 9.07 -11.60
N GLN A 20 -9.27 10.03 -12.16
CA GLN A 20 -10.04 9.85 -13.39
C GLN A 20 -9.18 9.35 -14.58
N PRO A 21 -7.96 9.89 -14.83
CA PRO A 21 -7.10 9.43 -15.92
C PRO A 21 -6.67 7.96 -15.78
N LEU A 22 -6.79 7.40 -14.57
CA LEU A 22 -6.47 6.01 -14.25
C LEU A 22 -7.70 5.11 -14.30
N GLY A 23 -8.88 5.64 -14.69
CA GLY A 23 -10.15 4.92 -14.65
C GLY A 23 -10.57 4.52 -13.23
N LEU A 24 -10.19 5.33 -12.24
CA LEU A 24 -10.39 5.06 -10.83
C LEU A 24 -11.45 5.97 -10.18
N SER A 25 -12.17 6.79 -10.98
CA SER A 25 -13.21 7.70 -10.52
C SER A 25 -14.46 6.99 -9.99
N ASP A 26 -14.75 5.79 -10.48
CA ASP A 26 -15.96 5.02 -10.16
C ASP A 26 -15.79 4.03 -9.00
N PHE A 27 -14.87 4.33 -8.07
CA PHE A 27 -14.74 3.49 -6.89
C PHE A 27 -15.98 3.54 -6.02
N PRO A 28 -16.45 2.41 -5.51
CA PRO A 28 -17.46 2.38 -4.47
C PRO A 28 -16.99 3.25 -3.30
N LYS A 29 -17.85 4.16 -2.84
CA LYS A 29 -17.53 5.06 -1.72
C LYS A 29 -17.43 4.31 -0.39
N GLU A 30 -17.99 3.11 -0.33
CA GLU A 30 -17.96 2.22 0.82
C GLU A 30 -17.41 0.87 0.38
N PHE A 31 -16.33 0.47 1.00
CA PHE A 31 -15.80 -0.87 0.91
C PHE A 31 -16.71 -1.76 1.76
N GLU A 32 -17.56 -2.55 1.11
CA GLU A 32 -18.13 -3.70 1.79
C GLU A 32 -16.98 -4.63 2.14
N THR A 33 -16.68 -4.73 3.41
CA THR A 33 -15.77 -5.72 3.99
C THR A 33 -16.43 -7.11 3.86
N THR A 34 -16.60 -7.55 2.62
CA THR A 34 -16.89 -8.94 2.36
C THR A 34 -15.57 -9.68 2.51
N ASP A 35 -15.56 -10.60 3.45
CA ASP A 35 -14.53 -11.59 3.73
C ASP A 35 -13.36 -11.23 4.68
N ASP A 36 -13.64 -10.45 5.74
CA ASP A 36 -12.80 -10.52 6.95
C ASP A 36 -12.86 -11.92 7.63
N LEU A 37 -13.68 -12.81 7.11
CA LEU A 37 -13.98 -14.10 7.75
C LEU A 37 -12.99 -15.23 7.41
N GLU A 38 -12.24 -15.12 6.32
CA GLU A 38 -11.27 -16.18 5.95
C GLU A 38 -9.83 -15.90 6.41
N GLU A 39 -9.50 -14.66 6.77
CA GLU A 39 -8.13 -14.28 7.13
C GLU A 39 -7.72 -14.54 8.58
N ASN A 40 -8.66 -14.88 9.46
CA ASN A 40 -8.44 -14.82 10.91
C ASN A 40 -8.35 -16.16 11.64
N TYR A 41 -8.03 -17.26 10.97
CA TYR A 41 -7.84 -18.54 11.68
C TYR A 41 -6.38 -18.94 11.86
N LEU A 42 -5.53 -17.95 12.15
CA LEU A 42 -4.26 -18.29 12.79
C LEU A 42 -4.58 -18.74 14.23
N GLU A 43 -4.07 -19.91 14.59
CA GLU A 43 -4.23 -20.40 15.95
C GLU A 43 -3.65 -19.38 16.97
N PRO A 44 -4.28 -19.22 18.13
CA PRO A 44 -3.85 -18.21 19.11
C PRO A 44 -2.37 -18.24 19.45
N HIS A 45 -1.79 -19.46 19.51
CA HIS A 45 -0.37 -19.61 19.79
C HIS A 45 0.53 -19.13 18.64
N VAL A 46 0.10 -19.25 17.36
CA VAL A 46 0.82 -18.69 16.21
C VAL A 46 0.78 -17.17 16.24
N LEU A 47 -0.37 -16.59 16.56
CA LEU A 47 -0.51 -15.16 16.73
C LEU A 47 0.42 -14.62 17.83
N ASP A 48 0.58 -15.34 18.93
CA ASP A 48 1.50 -14.94 20.00
C ASP A 48 2.98 -14.98 19.56
N ILE A 49 3.34 -15.96 18.72
CA ILE A 49 4.68 -16.02 18.12
C ILE A 49 4.89 -14.84 17.19
N VAL A 50 3.93 -14.53 16.32
CA VAL A 50 4.01 -13.39 15.38
C VAL A 50 4.12 -12.06 16.13
N LYS A 51 3.31 -11.84 17.18
CA LYS A 51 3.40 -10.63 18.02
C LYS A 51 4.79 -10.47 18.64
N LYS A 52 5.37 -11.54 19.18
CA LYS A 52 6.74 -11.51 19.71
C LYS A 52 7.76 -11.20 18.62
N ALA A 53 7.61 -11.79 17.43
CA ALA A 53 8.49 -11.51 16.30
C ALA A 53 8.45 -10.03 15.90
N ILE A 54 7.27 -9.43 15.87
CA ILE A 54 7.11 -8.00 15.57
C ILE A 54 7.80 -7.13 16.63
N ILE A 55 7.59 -7.41 17.92
CA ILE A 55 8.24 -6.69 19.03
C ILE A 55 9.76 -6.78 18.89
N CYS A 56 10.32 -7.97 18.67
CA CYS A 56 11.76 -8.15 18.43
C CYS A 56 12.26 -7.32 17.25
N ALA A 57 11.49 -7.23 16.15
CA ALA A 57 11.85 -6.40 15.00
C ALA A 57 11.86 -4.89 15.35
N GLU A 58 10.88 -4.42 16.11
CA GLU A 58 10.80 -3.03 16.59
C GLU A 58 11.96 -2.67 17.52
N GLU A 59 12.40 -3.62 18.34
CA GLU A 59 13.58 -3.52 19.21
C GLU A 59 14.90 -3.70 18.45
N LYS A 60 14.85 -3.91 17.12
CA LYS A 60 16.00 -4.18 16.24
C LYS A 60 16.73 -5.48 16.52
N ASN A 61 16.11 -6.40 17.25
CA ASN A 61 16.60 -7.78 17.44
C ASN A 61 16.14 -8.64 16.25
N PHE A 62 16.73 -8.39 15.09
CA PHE A 62 16.29 -9.01 13.83
C PHE A 62 16.51 -10.52 13.78
N ASP A 63 17.60 -11.02 14.37
CA ASP A 63 17.91 -12.46 14.35
C ASP A 63 16.83 -13.28 15.07
N GLU A 64 16.42 -12.86 16.25
CA GLU A 64 15.35 -13.50 17.01
C GLU A 64 13.98 -13.31 16.30
N SER A 65 13.74 -12.12 15.78
CA SER A 65 12.52 -11.82 15.02
C SER A 65 12.35 -12.80 13.85
N PHE A 66 13.37 -13.00 13.03
CA PHE A 66 13.28 -13.89 11.88
C PHE A 66 13.14 -15.36 12.28
N GLN A 67 13.80 -15.82 13.34
CA GLN A 67 13.59 -17.17 13.88
C GLN A 67 12.14 -17.40 14.32
N LEU A 68 11.52 -16.39 14.94
CA LEU A 68 10.12 -16.46 15.35
C LEU A 68 9.17 -16.46 14.14
N PHE A 69 9.44 -15.62 13.12
CA PHE A 69 8.66 -15.64 11.88
C PHE A 69 8.79 -16.97 11.15
N ASP A 70 9.99 -17.55 11.07
CA ASP A 70 10.19 -18.87 10.44
C ASP A 70 9.44 -19.97 11.20
N LYS A 71 9.43 -19.90 12.55
CA LYS A 71 8.63 -20.80 13.38
C LYS A 71 7.13 -20.64 13.12
N ALA A 72 6.63 -19.41 12.99
CA ALA A 72 5.23 -19.14 12.68
C ALA A 72 4.87 -19.67 11.28
N LEU A 73 5.73 -19.43 10.28
CA LEU A 73 5.52 -19.93 8.90
C LEU A 73 5.64 -21.44 8.78
N THR A 74 6.37 -22.11 9.66
CA THR A 74 6.36 -23.59 9.72
C THR A 74 4.99 -24.12 10.12
N GLN A 75 4.24 -23.39 10.95
CA GLN A 75 2.90 -23.76 11.40
C GLN A 75 1.79 -23.27 10.46
N ALA A 76 1.99 -22.14 9.80
CA ALA A 76 1.05 -21.56 8.85
C ALA A 76 1.78 -21.09 7.56
N PRO A 77 2.21 -22.04 6.70
CA PRO A 77 3.09 -21.76 5.55
C PRO A 77 2.43 -20.95 4.43
N GLU A 78 1.12 -20.92 4.40
CA GLU A 78 0.33 -20.20 3.37
C GLU A 78 -0.38 -18.96 3.92
N SER A 79 0.11 -18.40 5.03
CA SER A 79 -0.46 -17.20 5.61
C SER A 79 0.12 -15.92 4.97
N PRO A 80 -0.66 -15.17 4.16
CA PRO A 80 -0.21 -13.92 3.60
C PRO A 80 0.07 -12.86 4.68
N SER A 81 -0.66 -12.90 5.79
CA SER A 81 -0.49 -11.98 6.90
C SER A 81 0.90 -12.09 7.52
N ILE A 82 1.35 -13.33 7.84
CA ILE A 82 2.69 -13.55 8.43
C ILE A 82 3.79 -13.12 7.46
N LEU A 83 3.61 -13.38 6.16
CA LEU A 83 4.56 -12.95 5.14
C LEU A 83 4.64 -11.41 5.06
N ASN A 84 3.51 -10.71 5.17
CA ASN A 84 3.48 -9.26 5.22
C ASN A 84 4.24 -8.71 6.43
N ASP A 85 4.03 -9.30 7.61
CA ASP A 85 4.69 -8.85 8.84
C ASP A 85 6.20 -9.13 8.78
N ARG A 86 6.60 -10.31 8.26
CA ARG A 86 8.03 -10.62 8.05
C ARG A 86 8.67 -9.69 7.02
N ALA A 87 7.97 -9.37 5.93
CA ALA A 87 8.46 -8.43 4.93
C ALA A 87 8.69 -7.03 5.53
N GLN A 88 7.83 -6.60 6.45
CA GLN A 88 8.04 -5.33 7.16
C GLN A 88 9.26 -5.38 8.06
N ALA A 89 9.49 -6.48 8.79
CA ALA A 89 10.69 -6.69 9.60
C ALA A 89 11.96 -6.73 8.74
N LEU A 90 11.91 -7.38 7.57
CA LEU A 90 13.01 -7.41 6.60
C LEU A 90 13.35 -6.00 6.08
N ARG A 91 12.35 -5.18 5.81
CA ARG A 91 12.56 -3.78 5.42
C ARG A 91 13.22 -2.95 6.53
N LEU A 92 12.81 -3.15 7.78
CA LEU A 92 13.46 -2.52 8.93
C LEU A 92 14.93 -2.93 9.07
N ALA A 93 15.27 -4.15 8.66
CA ALA A 93 16.62 -4.68 8.61
C ALA A 93 17.39 -4.30 7.32
N ASN A 94 16.82 -3.46 6.43
CA ASN A 94 17.36 -3.10 5.12
C ASN A 94 17.59 -4.31 4.17
N ARG A 95 16.77 -5.36 4.30
CA ARG A 95 16.79 -6.56 3.46
C ARG A 95 15.66 -6.50 2.42
N ASP A 96 15.67 -5.45 1.60
CA ASP A 96 14.55 -5.11 0.70
C ASP A 96 14.26 -6.19 -0.35
N GLU A 97 15.28 -6.87 -0.88
CA GLU A 97 15.11 -7.95 -1.88
C GLU A 97 14.37 -9.16 -1.28
N GLU A 98 14.64 -9.49 -0.02
CA GLU A 98 13.97 -10.59 0.66
C GLU A 98 12.55 -10.19 1.05
N ALA A 99 12.35 -8.95 1.49
CA ALA A 99 11.02 -8.42 1.72
C ALA A 99 10.16 -8.47 0.45
N LEU A 100 10.74 -8.16 -0.70
CA LEU A 100 10.05 -8.23 -1.98
C LEU A 100 9.62 -9.66 -2.33
N LYS A 101 10.45 -10.67 -2.04
CA LYS A 101 10.10 -12.10 -2.24
C LYS A 101 8.91 -12.51 -1.37
N ASP A 102 8.90 -12.11 -0.11
CA ASP A 102 7.78 -12.41 0.79
C ASP A 102 6.49 -11.73 0.33
N LEU A 103 6.57 -10.47 -0.10
CA LEU A 103 5.42 -9.73 -0.62
C LEU A 103 4.89 -10.32 -1.93
N HIS A 104 5.76 -10.81 -2.81
CA HIS A 104 5.33 -11.55 -4.00
C HIS A 104 4.52 -12.78 -3.60
N LYS A 105 5.07 -13.61 -2.69
CA LYS A 105 4.37 -14.80 -2.19
C LYS A 105 3.05 -14.45 -1.51
N ALA A 106 3.01 -13.38 -0.72
CA ALA A 106 1.77 -12.92 -0.06
C ALA A 106 0.69 -12.51 -1.07
N VAL A 107 1.07 -11.77 -2.13
CA VAL A 107 0.15 -11.38 -3.21
C VAL A 107 -0.33 -12.60 -4.00
N ASP A 108 0.55 -13.56 -4.28
CA ASP A 108 0.20 -14.77 -5.03
C ASP A 108 -0.78 -15.65 -4.25
N LEU A 109 -0.57 -15.83 -2.95
CA LEU A 109 -1.44 -16.62 -2.08
C LEU A 109 -2.82 -15.95 -1.92
N SER A 110 -2.85 -14.65 -1.64
CA SER A 110 -4.09 -13.89 -1.46
C SER A 110 -4.77 -13.48 -2.77
N LYS A 111 -4.07 -13.58 -3.92
CA LYS A 111 -4.46 -13.02 -5.22
C LYS A 111 -4.74 -11.51 -5.16
N GLY A 112 -4.16 -10.83 -4.16
CA GLY A 112 -4.37 -9.42 -3.89
C GLY A 112 -5.76 -9.09 -3.34
N LYS A 113 -6.46 -10.08 -2.77
CA LYS A 113 -7.80 -9.93 -2.18
C LYS A 113 -7.73 -9.99 -0.65
N GLY A 114 -8.83 -9.56 -0.01
CA GLY A 114 -8.92 -9.51 1.44
C GLY A 114 -7.94 -8.50 2.05
N ARG A 115 -7.95 -8.40 3.37
CA ARG A 115 -7.12 -7.44 4.11
C ARG A 115 -5.63 -7.67 3.89
N ALA A 116 -5.15 -8.92 4.02
CA ALA A 116 -3.73 -9.24 3.86
C ALA A 116 -3.26 -9.04 2.42
N GLY A 117 -4.10 -9.36 1.42
CA GLY A 117 -3.77 -9.15 0.01
C GLY A 117 -3.67 -7.67 -0.36
N ILE A 118 -4.58 -6.84 0.14
CA ILE A 118 -4.54 -5.38 -0.04
C ILE A 118 -3.30 -4.80 0.65
N GLN A 119 -3.00 -5.27 1.86
CA GLN A 119 -1.80 -4.86 2.60
C GLN A 119 -0.52 -5.24 1.86
N ALA A 120 -0.44 -6.47 1.32
CA ALA A 120 0.68 -6.95 0.53
C ALA A 120 0.92 -6.08 -0.71
N LEU A 121 -0.14 -5.76 -1.46
CA LEU A 121 -0.07 -4.86 -2.62
C LEU A 121 0.43 -3.46 -2.21
N CYS A 122 -0.09 -2.90 -1.12
CA CYS A 122 0.33 -1.59 -0.64
C CYS A 122 1.81 -1.57 -0.20
N GLN A 123 2.26 -2.61 0.51
CA GLN A 123 3.65 -2.72 0.94
C GLN A 123 4.58 -2.95 -0.24
N ARG A 124 4.22 -3.81 -1.20
CA ARG A 124 5.01 -4.09 -2.40
C ARG A 124 5.12 -2.85 -3.28
N GLY A 125 4.01 -2.16 -3.52
CA GLY A 125 4.00 -0.89 -4.25
C GLY A 125 4.86 0.18 -3.59
N ALA A 126 4.84 0.30 -2.25
CA ALA A 126 5.71 1.22 -1.53
C ALA A 126 7.19 0.85 -1.66
N LEU A 127 7.51 -0.45 -1.65
CA LEU A 127 8.87 -0.95 -1.84
C LEU A 127 9.36 -0.71 -3.27
N TYR A 128 8.54 -0.95 -4.29
CA TYR A 128 8.84 -0.62 -5.67
C TYR A 128 9.12 0.87 -5.87
N ARG A 129 8.33 1.76 -5.26
CA ARG A 129 8.62 3.19 -5.28
C ARG A 129 9.98 3.53 -4.67
N TRP A 130 10.30 2.91 -3.55
CA TRP A 130 11.61 3.07 -2.92
C TRP A 130 12.75 2.64 -3.85
N MET A 131 12.53 1.56 -4.61
CA MET A 131 13.47 1.04 -5.61
C MET A 131 13.42 1.80 -6.95
N LYS A 132 12.59 2.88 -7.05
CA LYS A 132 12.37 3.68 -8.27
C LYS A 132 11.78 2.88 -9.44
N GLN A 133 11.02 1.86 -9.14
CA GLN A 133 10.24 1.06 -10.07
C GLN A 133 8.79 1.58 -10.04
N ASP A 134 8.59 2.78 -10.63
CA ASP A 134 7.33 3.52 -10.47
C ASP A 134 6.17 2.87 -11.23
N ASP A 135 6.43 2.16 -12.32
CA ASP A 135 5.38 1.49 -13.12
C ASP A 135 4.81 0.29 -12.35
N GLU A 136 5.67 -0.56 -11.78
CA GLU A 136 5.28 -1.69 -10.94
C GLU A 136 4.56 -1.22 -9.68
N ALA A 137 5.06 -0.15 -9.05
CA ALA A 137 4.42 0.46 -7.90
C ALA A 137 2.99 0.95 -8.23
N LYS A 138 2.83 1.58 -9.39
CA LYS A 138 1.55 2.10 -9.86
C LYS A 138 0.55 0.98 -10.11
N GLU A 139 0.97 -0.14 -10.71
CA GLU A 139 0.11 -1.31 -10.92
C GLU A 139 -0.42 -1.86 -9.60
N ASP A 140 0.45 -2.04 -8.60
CA ASP A 140 0.06 -2.52 -7.29
C ASP A 140 -0.89 -1.57 -6.58
N PHE A 141 -0.61 -0.26 -6.61
CA PHE A 141 -1.51 0.73 -6.01
C PHE A 141 -2.85 0.81 -6.73
N ILE A 142 -2.91 0.65 -8.06
CA ILE A 142 -4.18 0.58 -8.79
C ILE A 142 -4.99 -0.63 -8.32
N ARG A 143 -4.38 -1.79 -8.19
CA ARG A 143 -5.06 -3.00 -7.70
C ARG A 143 -5.56 -2.82 -6.27
N ALA A 144 -4.72 -2.30 -5.37
CA ALA A 144 -5.08 -2.05 -3.98
C ALA A 144 -6.16 -0.96 -3.86
N ALA A 145 -6.10 0.10 -4.67
CA ALA A 145 -7.09 1.17 -4.70
C ALA A 145 -8.46 0.66 -5.17
N ARG A 146 -8.50 -0.21 -6.20
CA ARG A 146 -9.72 -0.90 -6.64
C ARG A 146 -10.32 -1.80 -5.56
N ALA A 147 -9.47 -2.37 -4.72
CA ALA A 147 -9.88 -3.14 -3.55
C ALA A 147 -10.21 -2.26 -2.31
N GLY A 148 -10.30 -0.93 -2.48
CA GLY A 148 -10.77 0.00 -1.45
C GLY A 148 -9.68 0.67 -0.61
N SER A 149 -8.39 0.41 -0.84
CA SER A 149 -7.31 1.01 -0.06
C SER A 149 -7.23 2.53 -0.25
N SER A 150 -7.53 3.29 0.82
CA SER A 150 -7.36 4.75 0.85
C SER A 150 -5.89 5.15 0.76
N PHE A 151 -4.99 4.36 1.36
CA PHE A 151 -3.56 4.56 1.24
C PHE A 151 -3.11 4.47 -0.23
N ALA A 152 -3.51 3.42 -0.95
CA ALA A 152 -3.14 3.26 -2.35
C ALA A 152 -3.69 4.40 -3.22
N LYS A 153 -4.93 4.86 -2.97
CA LYS A 153 -5.49 6.04 -3.64
C LYS A 153 -4.62 7.27 -3.41
N SER A 154 -4.21 7.53 -2.18
CA SER A 154 -3.34 8.68 -1.86
C SER A 154 -1.96 8.58 -2.53
N GLN A 155 -1.40 7.37 -2.65
CA GLN A 155 -0.14 7.14 -3.35
C GLN A 155 -0.26 7.41 -4.85
N LEU A 156 -1.34 6.98 -5.49
CA LEU A 156 -1.61 7.26 -6.91
C LEU A 156 -1.75 8.76 -7.17
N VAL A 157 -2.43 9.49 -6.29
CA VAL A 157 -2.51 10.96 -6.39
C VAL A 157 -1.11 11.58 -6.25
N ALA A 158 -0.30 11.12 -5.29
CA ALA A 158 1.05 11.62 -5.10
C ALA A 158 2.00 11.30 -6.27
N MET A 159 1.75 10.23 -7.00
CA MET A 159 2.49 9.83 -8.21
C MET A 159 2.01 10.58 -9.46
N ASN A 160 0.86 11.25 -9.41
CA ASN A 160 0.36 12.04 -10.53
C ASN A 160 1.13 13.37 -10.63
N PRO A 161 1.86 13.60 -11.73
CA PRO A 161 2.67 14.82 -11.88
C PRO A 161 1.82 16.11 -11.86
N TYR A 162 0.59 16.04 -12.35
CA TYR A 162 -0.33 17.20 -12.33
C TYR A 162 -0.80 17.51 -10.91
N ALA A 163 -1.11 16.51 -10.10
CA ALA A 163 -1.48 16.70 -8.70
C ALA A 163 -0.32 17.29 -7.90
N ALA A 164 0.91 16.81 -8.12
CA ALA A 164 2.12 17.36 -7.49
C ALA A 164 2.34 18.84 -7.86
N MET A 165 2.16 19.19 -9.13
CA MET A 165 2.30 20.57 -9.62
C MET A 165 1.21 21.50 -9.04
N CYS A 166 -0.05 21.06 -9.01
CA CYS A 166 -1.15 21.83 -8.41
C CYS A 166 -0.93 22.05 -6.91
N ASN A 167 -0.48 21.04 -6.17
CA ASN A 167 -0.16 21.18 -4.76
C ASN A 167 1.01 22.16 -4.52
N ALA A 168 2.02 22.18 -5.39
CA ALA A 168 3.11 23.15 -5.32
C ALA A 168 2.59 24.58 -5.53
N MET A 169 1.76 24.80 -6.56
CA MET A 169 1.13 26.11 -6.82
C MET A 169 0.25 26.58 -5.66
N LEU A 170 -0.58 25.67 -5.10
CA LEU A 170 -1.42 26.01 -3.95
C LEU A 170 -0.59 26.42 -2.74
N ARG A 171 0.49 25.72 -2.45
CA ARG A 171 1.42 26.10 -1.37
C ARG A 171 2.04 27.48 -1.60
N GLU A 172 2.43 27.78 -2.83
CA GLU A 172 2.99 29.08 -3.17
C GLU A 172 1.97 30.21 -3.01
N ILE A 173 0.73 30.00 -3.46
CA ILE A 173 -0.36 30.98 -3.31
C ILE A 173 -0.68 31.19 -1.83
N THR A 174 -0.82 30.13 -1.06
CA THR A 174 -1.13 30.22 0.38
C THR A 174 0.01 30.89 1.15
N SER A 175 1.28 30.62 0.82
CA SER A 175 2.42 31.26 1.46
C SER A 175 2.48 32.77 1.17
N LYS A 176 2.13 33.18 -0.05
CA LYS A 176 2.04 34.61 -0.43
C LYS A 176 0.84 35.34 0.20
N ALA A 177 -0.27 34.61 0.41
CA ALA A 177 -1.47 35.14 1.07
C ALA A 177 -1.31 35.25 2.60
N SER A 178 -0.39 34.52 3.19
CA SER A 178 -0.09 34.49 4.64
C SER A 178 1.10 35.40 5.01
N GLY A 179 1.58 36.23 4.07
CA GLY A 179 2.63 37.22 4.32
C GLY A 179 2.19 38.33 5.29
N PRO A 180 3.15 38.92 6.01
CA PRO A 180 2.89 39.76 7.17
C PRO A 180 2.01 40.99 6.93
#